data_5d41ffbd18bccf97ec1baaa83b1113f4
#
_entry.id   5d41ffbd18bccf97ec1baaa83b1113f4
#
_cell.length_a   1.000
_cell.length_b   1.000
_cell.length_c   1.000
_cell.angle_alpha   90.00
_cell.angle_beta   90.00
_cell.angle_gamma   90.00
#
_symmetry.space_group_name_H-M   'P 1'
#
loop_
_entity.id
_entity.type
_entity.pdbx_description
1 polymer ?
#
loop_
_entity_poly.entity_id
_entity_poly.type
_entity_poly.pdbx_seq_one_letter_code
_entity_poly.pdbx_strand_id
1 'polypeptide(L)'
;MLNKHLNNYPADAPKELVREYQEALVELTQQSGAVPTGPEVFHQVKETRKRLFGEGEMDYTQIKRHFNDLMLGLEEELERRVLASEDPLKSAVQYAMMGNFIDFAALDKVEESKLMELIDRAPDIIVDEDTLEQLREKSAKAHTLSLITDNCGEIVMDKILLRQLKRLNPHLAITVIVRGEPVANDATMEDAQQVGLTELGCCMGNGTATDGTVLRILSREAREAIVNADMVIAKGQANYETLYGCGCNVFYIFMCKCMLFMDRFKVPQFTGILTREDPQILFGVYGDEALLKRYVFRQARPGEADKINAIERICFPPNEACPEEEMQRRVAQMPEQFLVAVERETGEIAGFLDGLASDEVRFKDEFFTDVTLHDPAAQTEFLMGLDVLPKYRGQGLAKELIRLYGIWGQVKGRRRMVLTAHDEKVGMYEKMGFKDLGISDSVWGGDPWHEMEMRLDG
;
A
#
# COMPACT_ATOMS: atom_id res chain seq x y z
N MET A 1 -13.41 7.31 -13.93
CA MET A 1 -14.17 6.52 -12.93
C MET A 1 -15.29 7.35 -12.32
N LEU A 2 -15.03 8.48 -11.71
CA LEU A 2 -16.02 9.34 -11.03
C LEU A 2 -17.25 9.72 -11.89
N ASN A 3 -17.06 10.10 -13.17
CA ASN A 3 -18.17 10.46 -14.09
C ASN A 3 -19.25 9.38 -14.19
N LYS A 4 -18.91 8.11 -13.99
CA LYS A 4 -19.85 7.00 -14.00
C LYS A 4 -20.75 7.01 -12.73
N HIS A 5 -20.22 7.49 -11.61
CA HIS A 5 -20.92 7.56 -10.33
C HIS A 5 -21.76 8.83 -10.17
N LEU A 6 -21.36 9.97 -10.79
CA LEU A 6 -22.09 11.24 -10.69
C LEU A 6 -23.58 11.15 -11.09
N ASN A 7 -23.94 10.21 -11.93
CA ASN A 7 -25.31 9.97 -12.38
C ASN A 7 -25.94 8.69 -11.79
N ASN A 8 -25.26 8.05 -10.82
CA ASN A 8 -25.73 6.83 -10.18
C ASN A 8 -26.41 7.15 -8.85
N TYR A 9 -27.66 7.62 -8.92
CA TYR A 9 -28.53 7.93 -7.77
C TYR A 9 -29.95 7.41 -8.05
N PRO A 10 -30.83 7.27 -7.01
CA PRO A 10 -32.20 6.81 -7.19
C PRO A 10 -33.00 7.70 -8.15
N ALA A 11 -33.81 7.10 -9.02
CA ALA A 11 -34.53 7.84 -10.07
C ALA A 11 -35.55 8.84 -9.53
N ASP A 12 -36.03 8.62 -8.30
CA ASP A 12 -36.99 9.43 -7.56
C ASP A 12 -36.33 10.34 -6.51
N ALA A 13 -34.98 10.43 -6.50
CA ALA A 13 -34.26 11.24 -5.53
C ALA A 13 -34.59 12.74 -5.67
N PRO A 14 -34.81 13.46 -4.55
CA PRO A 14 -35.00 14.91 -4.53
C PRO A 14 -33.83 15.64 -5.19
N LYS A 15 -34.11 16.65 -6.03
CA LYS A 15 -33.10 17.42 -6.77
C LYS A 15 -32.02 18.05 -5.87
N GLU A 16 -32.39 18.44 -4.65
CA GLU A 16 -31.45 19.00 -3.68
C GLU A 16 -30.44 17.97 -3.21
N LEU A 17 -30.87 16.74 -2.89
CA LEU A 17 -30.00 15.65 -2.49
C LEU A 17 -29.12 15.18 -3.66
N VAL A 18 -29.64 15.19 -4.90
CA VAL A 18 -28.84 14.88 -6.09
C VAL A 18 -27.71 15.90 -6.24
N ARG A 19 -28.00 17.18 -6.06
CA ARG A 19 -26.96 18.23 -6.14
C ARG A 19 -25.91 18.04 -5.04
N GLU A 20 -26.36 17.84 -3.79
CA GLU A 20 -25.43 17.58 -2.66
C GLU A 20 -24.57 16.35 -2.90
N TYR A 21 -25.13 15.28 -3.46
CA TYR A 21 -24.40 14.07 -3.84
C TYR A 21 -23.32 14.37 -4.89
N GLN A 22 -23.66 15.10 -5.95
CA GLN A 22 -22.72 15.45 -7.02
C GLN A 22 -21.63 16.39 -6.53
N GLU A 23 -21.96 17.38 -5.68
CA GLU A 23 -20.99 18.28 -5.06
C GLU A 23 -20.01 17.51 -4.18
N ALA A 24 -20.51 16.61 -3.32
CA ALA A 24 -19.66 15.76 -2.47
C ALA A 24 -18.69 14.89 -3.28
N LEU A 25 -19.15 14.29 -4.39
CA LEU A 25 -18.26 13.50 -5.24
C LEU A 25 -17.23 14.34 -5.99
N VAL A 26 -17.55 15.58 -6.36
CA VAL A 26 -16.59 16.51 -6.97
C VAL A 26 -15.53 16.95 -5.96
N GLU A 27 -15.92 17.22 -4.72
CA GLU A 27 -14.98 17.57 -3.65
C GLU A 27 -13.95 16.48 -3.38
N LEU A 28 -14.32 15.19 -3.50
CA LEU A 28 -13.38 14.06 -3.36
C LEU A 28 -12.19 14.13 -4.35
N THR A 29 -12.39 14.75 -5.52
CA THR A 29 -11.33 14.93 -6.52
C THR A 29 -10.48 16.17 -6.32
N GLN A 30 -10.95 17.10 -5.48
CA GLN A 30 -10.28 18.38 -5.24
C GLN A 30 -9.51 18.40 -3.92
N GLN A 31 -9.68 17.39 -3.06
CA GLN A 31 -8.92 17.30 -1.82
C GLN A 31 -7.43 17.22 -2.14
N SER A 32 -6.69 18.20 -1.66
CA SER A 32 -5.24 18.29 -1.81
C SER A 32 -4.58 17.22 -0.93
N GLY A 33 -4.08 16.18 -1.54
CA GLY A 33 -3.46 15.04 -0.86
C GLY A 33 -3.11 13.95 -1.88
N ALA A 34 -2.89 12.75 -1.41
CA ALA A 34 -2.73 11.58 -2.27
C ALA A 34 -3.98 11.39 -3.14
N VAL A 35 -3.79 11.13 -4.43
CA VAL A 35 -4.91 10.78 -5.32
C VAL A 35 -5.57 9.52 -4.76
N PRO A 36 -6.88 9.55 -4.44
CA PRO A 36 -7.54 8.38 -3.87
C PRO A 36 -7.56 7.24 -4.89
N THR A 37 -7.36 6.01 -4.41
CA THR A 37 -7.48 4.81 -5.25
C THR A 37 -8.91 4.56 -5.67
N GLY A 38 -9.10 3.70 -6.68
CA GLY A 38 -10.45 3.30 -7.12
C GLY A 38 -11.33 2.79 -5.98
N PRO A 39 -10.83 1.85 -5.15
CA PRO A 39 -11.55 1.36 -3.97
C PRO A 39 -11.93 2.46 -2.97
N GLU A 40 -11.06 3.42 -2.70
CA GLU A 40 -11.36 4.54 -1.80
C GLU A 40 -12.47 5.45 -2.34
N VAL A 41 -12.40 5.79 -3.63
CA VAL A 41 -13.48 6.56 -4.29
C VAL A 41 -14.80 5.80 -4.21
N PHE A 42 -14.78 4.50 -4.45
CA PHE A 42 -15.99 3.66 -4.39
C PHE A 42 -16.58 3.61 -2.98
N HIS A 43 -15.75 3.44 -1.96
CA HIS A 43 -16.16 3.50 -0.55
C HIS A 43 -16.85 4.84 -0.23
N GLN A 44 -16.24 5.96 -0.59
CA GLN A 44 -16.79 7.29 -0.37
C GLN A 44 -18.12 7.50 -1.11
N VAL A 45 -18.25 6.96 -2.32
CA VAL A 45 -19.51 6.96 -3.06
C VAL A 45 -20.59 6.19 -2.30
N LYS A 46 -20.29 4.99 -1.78
CA LYS A 46 -21.22 4.18 -0.99
C LYS A 46 -21.67 4.92 0.28
N GLU A 47 -20.73 5.45 1.04
CA GLU A 47 -21.06 6.20 2.28
C GLU A 47 -21.90 7.44 1.99
N THR A 48 -21.62 8.17 0.92
CA THR A 48 -22.40 9.34 0.52
C THR A 48 -23.81 8.93 0.10
N ARG A 49 -23.98 7.83 -0.63
CA ARG A 49 -25.32 7.30 -1.00
C ARG A 49 -26.11 6.85 0.23
N LYS A 50 -25.48 6.15 1.15
CA LYS A 50 -26.08 5.71 2.41
C LYS A 50 -26.57 6.91 3.23
N ARG A 51 -25.74 7.93 3.36
CA ARG A 51 -26.04 9.16 4.10
C ARG A 51 -27.21 9.96 3.49
N LEU A 52 -27.19 10.14 2.16
CA LEU A 52 -28.15 11.03 1.48
C LEU A 52 -29.44 10.33 1.07
N PHE A 53 -29.38 9.08 0.66
CA PHE A 53 -30.52 8.35 0.11
C PHE A 53 -31.03 7.22 1.02
N GLY A 54 -30.33 6.95 2.12
CA GLY A 54 -30.72 5.85 3.03
C GLY A 54 -30.55 4.46 2.41
N GLU A 55 -29.79 4.34 1.33
CA GLU A 55 -29.56 3.05 0.68
C GLU A 55 -28.67 2.17 1.56
N GLY A 56 -29.24 1.10 2.10
CA GLY A 56 -28.47 0.06 2.80
C GLY A 56 -27.69 -0.82 1.81
N GLU A 57 -26.58 -1.37 2.25
CA GLU A 57 -25.92 -2.45 1.51
C GLU A 57 -26.74 -3.74 1.59
N MET A 58 -26.65 -4.57 0.56
CA MET A 58 -27.23 -5.91 0.57
C MET A 58 -26.57 -6.74 1.69
N ASP A 59 -27.39 -7.47 2.46
CA ASP A 59 -26.86 -8.41 3.46
C ASP A 59 -26.33 -9.68 2.79
N TYR A 60 -25.03 -9.83 2.79
CA TYR A 60 -24.33 -10.99 2.20
C TYR A 60 -24.13 -12.14 3.19
N THR A 61 -24.55 -12.04 4.43
CA THR A 61 -24.27 -13.02 5.50
C THR A 61 -24.64 -14.46 5.11
N GLN A 62 -25.83 -14.66 4.56
CA GLN A 62 -26.31 -15.99 4.15
C GLN A 62 -25.52 -16.53 2.95
N ILE A 63 -25.25 -15.67 1.99
CA ILE A 63 -24.48 -15.99 0.78
C ILE A 63 -23.06 -16.40 1.17
N LYS A 64 -22.41 -15.62 2.01
CA LYS A 64 -21.05 -15.89 2.50
C LYS A 64 -20.96 -17.23 3.23
N ARG A 65 -21.87 -17.49 4.15
CA ARG A 65 -21.93 -18.78 4.86
C ARG A 65 -22.08 -19.96 3.91
N HIS A 66 -23.00 -19.85 2.95
CA HIS A 66 -23.23 -20.89 1.97
C HIS A 66 -21.97 -21.21 1.16
N PHE A 67 -21.27 -20.18 0.65
CA PHE A 67 -20.06 -20.41 -0.15
C PHE A 67 -18.87 -20.89 0.68
N ASN A 68 -18.75 -20.44 1.94
CA ASN A 68 -17.77 -21.00 2.85
C ASN A 68 -18.02 -22.49 3.11
N ASP A 69 -19.28 -22.89 3.38
CA ASP A 69 -19.66 -24.30 3.60
C ASP A 69 -19.41 -25.15 2.35
N LEU A 70 -19.76 -24.63 1.16
CA LEU A 70 -19.52 -25.29 -0.11
C LEU A 70 -18.03 -25.56 -0.34
N MET A 71 -17.19 -24.55 -0.12
CA MET A 71 -15.73 -24.68 -0.30
C MET A 71 -15.08 -25.55 0.78
N LEU A 72 -15.59 -25.52 2.02
CA LEU A 72 -15.16 -26.45 3.09
C LEU A 72 -15.49 -27.90 2.72
N GLY A 73 -16.62 -28.16 2.06
CA GLY A 73 -16.95 -29.49 1.56
C GLY A 73 -15.95 -30.03 0.54
N LEU A 74 -15.21 -29.15 -0.13
CA LEU A 74 -14.20 -29.49 -1.13
C LEU A 74 -12.74 -29.46 -0.58
N GLU A 75 -12.53 -28.93 0.62
CA GLU A 75 -11.20 -28.65 1.17
C GLU A 75 -10.28 -29.88 1.17
N GLU A 76 -10.77 -31.03 1.66
CA GLU A 76 -9.97 -32.25 1.76
C GLU A 76 -9.52 -32.76 0.37
N GLU A 77 -10.42 -32.73 -0.61
CA GLU A 77 -10.11 -33.13 -1.98
C GLU A 77 -9.12 -32.17 -2.63
N LEU A 78 -9.29 -30.86 -2.44
CA LEU A 78 -8.37 -29.84 -2.98
C LEU A 78 -6.98 -29.97 -2.35
N GLU A 79 -6.89 -30.16 -1.05
CA GLU A 79 -5.61 -30.37 -0.37
C GLU A 79 -4.93 -31.66 -0.84
N ARG A 80 -5.70 -32.74 -1.04
CA ARG A 80 -5.19 -33.99 -1.60
C ARG A 80 -4.60 -33.79 -3.01
N ARG A 81 -5.28 -33.01 -3.87
CA ARG A 81 -4.80 -32.69 -5.23
C ARG A 81 -3.50 -31.88 -5.18
N VAL A 82 -3.45 -30.86 -4.31
CA VAL A 82 -2.25 -30.04 -4.10
C VAL A 82 -1.08 -30.92 -3.70
N LEU A 83 -1.26 -31.82 -2.73
CA LEU A 83 -0.20 -32.70 -2.23
C LEU A 83 0.25 -33.76 -3.24
N ALA A 84 -0.62 -34.16 -4.15
CA ALA A 84 -0.33 -35.13 -5.19
C ALA A 84 0.36 -34.50 -6.42
N SER A 85 0.43 -33.18 -6.52
CA SER A 85 1.08 -32.46 -7.62
C SER A 85 2.61 -32.54 -7.53
N GLU A 86 3.29 -32.33 -8.67
CA GLU A 86 4.76 -32.28 -8.72
C GLU A 86 5.33 -31.12 -7.88
N ASP A 87 4.61 -29.99 -7.84
CA ASP A 87 4.95 -28.80 -7.04
C ASP A 87 3.74 -28.36 -6.21
N PRO A 88 3.63 -28.80 -4.94
CA PRO A 88 2.53 -28.46 -4.06
C PRO A 88 2.38 -26.95 -3.80
N LEU A 89 3.45 -26.17 -3.76
CA LEU A 89 3.35 -24.73 -3.58
C LEU A 89 2.78 -24.06 -4.83
N LYS A 90 3.26 -24.41 -6.01
CA LYS A 90 2.71 -23.92 -7.29
C LYS A 90 1.24 -24.24 -7.42
N SER A 91 0.88 -25.49 -7.14
CA SER A 91 -0.51 -25.94 -7.18
C SER A 91 -1.39 -25.15 -6.21
N ALA A 92 -0.94 -24.93 -4.96
CA ALA A 92 -1.67 -24.12 -3.98
C ALA A 92 -1.87 -22.66 -4.45
N VAL A 93 -0.85 -22.05 -5.07
CA VAL A 93 -0.96 -20.71 -5.67
C VAL A 93 -1.98 -20.70 -6.80
N GLN A 94 -2.00 -21.71 -7.67
CA GLN A 94 -2.98 -21.82 -8.75
C GLN A 94 -4.41 -21.93 -8.22
N TYR A 95 -4.64 -22.74 -7.17
CA TYR A 95 -5.94 -22.80 -6.50
C TYR A 95 -6.32 -21.49 -5.82
N ALA A 96 -5.38 -20.81 -5.17
CA ALA A 96 -5.61 -19.50 -4.57
C ALA A 96 -5.98 -18.43 -5.61
N MET A 97 -5.39 -18.47 -6.83
CA MET A 97 -5.78 -17.64 -7.96
C MET A 97 -7.19 -17.99 -8.45
N MET A 98 -7.48 -19.28 -8.60
CA MET A 98 -8.80 -19.74 -9.04
C MET A 98 -9.91 -19.33 -8.07
N GLY A 99 -9.65 -19.37 -6.76
CA GLY A 99 -10.58 -18.85 -5.75
C GLY A 99 -10.98 -17.39 -6.00
N ASN A 100 -10.04 -16.57 -6.39
CA ASN A 100 -10.29 -15.16 -6.72
C ASN A 100 -11.07 -14.99 -8.04
N PHE A 101 -11.06 -15.97 -8.94
CA PHE A 101 -11.88 -15.97 -10.15
C PHE A 101 -13.37 -16.17 -9.84
N ILE A 102 -13.68 -17.01 -8.85
CA ILE A 102 -15.03 -17.36 -8.48
C ILE A 102 -15.68 -16.14 -7.79
N ASP A 103 -16.46 -15.38 -8.55
CA ASP A 103 -17.25 -14.28 -8.02
C ASP A 103 -18.53 -14.85 -7.39
N PHE A 104 -18.43 -15.24 -6.14
CA PHE A 104 -19.51 -15.83 -5.37
C PHE A 104 -20.73 -14.89 -5.24
N ALA A 105 -20.56 -13.57 -5.35
CA ALA A 105 -21.68 -12.63 -5.30
C ALA A 105 -22.53 -12.62 -6.58
N ALA A 106 -21.90 -12.93 -7.74
CA ALA A 106 -22.60 -13.02 -9.02
C ALA A 106 -23.27 -14.40 -9.25
N LEU A 107 -23.01 -15.36 -8.37
CA LEU A 107 -23.34 -16.76 -8.54
C LEU A 107 -24.58 -17.20 -7.72
N ASP A 108 -25.64 -16.42 -7.72
CA ASP A 108 -26.91 -16.70 -7.00
C ASP A 108 -27.49 -18.13 -7.21
N LYS A 109 -26.94 -18.91 -8.17
CA LYS A 109 -27.36 -20.30 -8.51
C LYS A 109 -26.22 -21.11 -9.13
N VAL A 110 -25.01 -21.08 -8.60
CA VAL A 110 -23.97 -21.98 -9.12
C VAL A 110 -24.24 -23.38 -8.64
N GLU A 111 -24.56 -24.23 -9.60
CA GLU A 111 -24.55 -25.69 -9.37
C GLU A 111 -23.11 -26.09 -9.00
N GLU A 112 -22.95 -26.91 -7.97
CA GLU A 112 -21.68 -27.47 -7.52
C GLU A 112 -20.82 -28.04 -8.67
N SER A 113 -21.48 -28.60 -9.70
CA SER A 113 -20.86 -29.09 -10.92
C SER A 113 -20.08 -28.02 -11.69
N LYS A 114 -20.62 -26.80 -11.82
CA LYS A 114 -19.94 -25.69 -12.50
C LYS A 114 -18.77 -25.15 -11.69
N LEU A 115 -18.90 -25.13 -10.37
CA LEU A 115 -17.79 -24.77 -9.50
C LEU A 115 -16.63 -25.76 -9.64
N MET A 116 -16.93 -27.07 -9.68
CA MET A 116 -15.92 -28.10 -9.91
C MET A 116 -15.26 -27.98 -11.28
N GLU A 117 -16.01 -27.68 -12.36
CA GLU A 117 -15.43 -27.43 -13.68
C GLU A 117 -14.42 -26.26 -13.68
N LEU A 118 -14.71 -25.20 -12.91
CA LEU A 118 -13.78 -24.08 -12.75
C LEU A 118 -12.53 -24.48 -11.94
N ILE A 119 -12.74 -25.18 -10.85
CA ILE A 119 -11.68 -25.68 -9.97
C ILE A 119 -10.75 -26.64 -10.73
N ASP A 120 -11.30 -27.52 -11.57
CA ASP A 120 -10.55 -28.48 -12.39
C ASP A 120 -9.59 -27.80 -13.39
N ARG A 121 -9.84 -26.52 -13.71
CA ARG A 121 -8.97 -25.69 -14.56
C ARG A 121 -7.85 -24.97 -13.80
N ALA A 122 -7.81 -25.05 -12.48
CA ALA A 122 -6.76 -24.39 -11.71
C ALA A 122 -5.33 -24.80 -12.12
N PRO A 123 -5.04 -26.10 -12.40
CA PRO A 123 -3.70 -26.52 -12.87
C PRO A 123 -3.28 -25.90 -14.21
N ASP A 124 -4.24 -25.43 -15.04
CA ASP A 124 -3.96 -24.79 -16.33
C ASP A 124 -3.52 -23.32 -16.18
N ILE A 125 -3.64 -22.74 -14.99
CA ILE A 125 -3.22 -21.35 -14.74
C ILE A 125 -1.71 -21.26 -14.82
N ILE A 126 -1.24 -20.39 -15.71
CA ILE A 126 0.19 -20.09 -15.85
C ILE A 126 0.61 -19.22 -14.64
N VAL A 127 1.63 -19.66 -13.94
CA VAL A 127 2.25 -18.94 -12.83
C VAL A 127 3.61 -18.44 -13.28
N ASP A 128 3.96 -17.20 -12.93
CA ASP A 128 5.30 -16.67 -13.15
C ASP A 128 6.31 -17.41 -12.26
N GLU A 129 7.18 -18.19 -12.90
CA GLU A 129 8.10 -19.09 -12.20
C GLU A 129 9.15 -18.34 -11.38
N ASP A 130 9.61 -17.19 -11.87
CA ASP A 130 10.62 -16.39 -11.15
C ASP A 130 10.02 -15.81 -9.87
N THR A 131 8.80 -15.31 -9.92
CA THR A 131 8.10 -14.81 -8.74
C THR A 131 7.71 -15.94 -7.79
N LEU A 132 7.33 -17.12 -8.32
CA LEU A 132 7.04 -18.29 -7.50
C LEU A 132 8.28 -18.75 -6.72
N GLU A 133 9.44 -18.77 -7.35
CA GLU A 133 10.68 -19.13 -6.65
C GLU A 133 11.06 -18.09 -5.60
N GLN A 134 10.87 -16.81 -5.88
CA GLN A 134 11.01 -15.75 -4.86
C GLN A 134 10.05 -15.95 -3.68
N LEU A 135 8.79 -16.34 -3.94
CA LEU A 135 7.81 -16.65 -2.89
C LEU A 135 8.31 -17.81 -2.03
N ARG A 136 8.82 -18.88 -2.67
CA ARG A 136 9.39 -20.06 -2.01
C ARG A 136 10.56 -19.68 -1.10
N GLU A 137 11.55 -18.99 -1.67
CA GLU A 137 12.77 -18.61 -0.94
C GLU A 137 12.48 -17.68 0.24
N LYS A 138 11.60 -16.69 0.03
CA LYS A 138 11.23 -15.74 1.09
C LYS A 138 10.44 -16.42 2.19
N SER A 139 9.47 -17.26 1.85
CA SER A 139 8.68 -18.00 2.84
C SER A 139 9.54 -18.95 3.69
N ALA A 140 10.55 -19.59 3.08
CA ALA A 140 11.46 -20.46 3.81
C ALA A 140 12.31 -19.73 4.86
N LYS A 141 12.55 -18.43 4.69
CA LYS A 141 13.42 -17.61 5.54
C LYS A 141 12.65 -16.65 6.48
N ALA A 142 11.38 -16.34 6.17
CA ALA A 142 10.58 -15.40 6.91
C ALA A 142 10.25 -15.91 8.31
N HIS A 143 10.21 -15.00 9.29
CA HIS A 143 9.68 -15.29 10.63
C HIS A 143 8.19 -14.96 10.71
N THR A 144 7.76 -13.92 9.96
CA THR A 144 6.39 -13.40 9.98
C THR A 144 5.82 -13.27 8.57
N LEU A 145 4.55 -13.66 8.41
CA LEU A 145 3.75 -13.51 7.21
C LEU A 145 2.42 -12.87 7.56
N SER A 146 2.03 -11.82 6.84
CA SER A 146 0.65 -11.32 6.84
C SER A 146 -0.07 -11.71 5.56
N LEU A 147 -1.18 -12.45 5.67
CA LEU A 147 -2.09 -12.71 4.57
C LEU A 147 -3.25 -11.72 4.62
N ILE A 148 -3.44 -10.93 3.58
CA ILE A 148 -4.58 -10.03 3.41
C ILE A 148 -5.57 -10.73 2.48
N THR A 149 -6.74 -11.05 2.99
CA THR A 149 -7.77 -11.81 2.29
C THR A 149 -8.57 -10.93 1.31
N ASP A 150 -9.32 -11.57 0.43
CA ASP A 150 -10.32 -10.94 -0.43
C ASP A 150 -11.70 -11.55 -0.12
N ASN A 151 -12.19 -12.52 -0.87
CA ASN A 151 -13.58 -12.97 -0.79
C ASN A 151 -13.83 -14.16 0.16
N CYS A 152 -15.07 -14.30 0.65
CA CYS A 152 -15.57 -15.54 1.25
C CYS A 152 -15.43 -16.71 0.27
N GLY A 153 -15.41 -17.93 0.75
CA GLY A 153 -15.16 -19.12 -0.08
C GLY A 153 -13.73 -19.23 -0.60
N GLU A 154 -13.20 -18.17 -1.21
CA GLU A 154 -11.80 -18.06 -1.64
C GLU A 154 -10.82 -18.37 -0.50
N ILE A 155 -11.12 -17.91 0.70
CA ILE A 155 -10.28 -18.07 1.90
C ILE A 155 -10.05 -19.55 2.30
N VAL A 156 -10.84 -20.51 1.81
CA VAL A 156 -10.56 -21.94 1.97
C VAL A 156 -9.34 -22.35 1.12
N MET A 157 -9.23 -21.84 -0.10
CA MET A 157 -8.05 -22.07 -0.95
C MET A 157 -6.81 -21.34 -0.39
N ASP A 158 -7.00 -20.15 0.18
CA ASP A 158 -5.95 -19.44 0.89
C ASP A 158 -5.45 -20.22 2.10
N LYS A 159 -6.34 -20.89 2.84
CA LYS A 159 -6.00 -21.79 3.94
C LYS A 159 -5.10 -22.94 3.47
N ILE A 160 -5.40 -23.53 2.31
CA ILE A 160 -4.55 -24.57 1.72
C ILE A 160 -3.16 -24.00 1.36
N LEU A 161 -3.08 -22.80 0.78
CA LEU A 161 -1.81 -22.11 0.50
C LEU A 161 -1.01 -21.89 1.80
N LEU A 162 -1.63 -21.38 2.85
CA LEU A 162 -0.98 -21.16 4.14
C LEU A 162 -0.42 -22.47 4.74
N ARG A 163 -1.14 -23.58 4.59
CA ARG A 163 -0.64 -24.90 5.01
C ARG A 163 0.61 -25.32 4.23
N GLN A 164 0.69 -25.04 2.92
CA GLN A 164 1.91 -25.32 2.14
C GLN A 164 3.08 -24.45 2.62
N LEU A 165 2.85 -23.17 2.89
CA LEU A 165 3.87 -22.28 3.43
C LEU A 165 4.34 -22.73 4.82
N LYS A 166 3.44 -23.20 5.68
CA LYS A 166 3.77 -23.80 6.98
C LYS A 166 4.56 -25.10 6.85
N ARG A 167 4.30 -25.92 5.82
CA ARG A 167 5.11 -27.12 5.54
C ARG A 167 6.52 -26.76 5.10
N LEU A 168 6.67 -25.70 4.31
CA LEU A 168 7.97 -25.16 3.90
C LEU A 168 8.73 -24.54 5.08
N ASN A 169 8.03 -23.84 5.97
CA ASN A 169 8.59 -23.19 7.15
C ASN A 169 7.66 -23.36 8.36
N PRO A 170 7.85 -24.43 9.18
CA PRO A 170 7.00 -24.70 10.34
C PRO A 170 7.01 -23.59 11.42
N HIS A 171 8.04 -22.75 11.44
CA HIS A 171 8.19 -21.67 12.42
C HIS A 171 7.58 -20.34 11.94
N LEU A 172 7.06 -20.28 10.72
CA LEU A 172 6.45 -19.09 10.16
C LEU A 172 5.23 -18.64 10.99
N ALA A 173 5.33 -17.48 11.63
CA ALA A 173 4.20 -16.88 12.33
C ALA A 173 3.27 -16.22 11.31
N ILE A 174 1.99 -16.64 11.29
CA ILE A 174 1.00 -16.17 10.32
C ILE A 174 0.02 -15.24 11.01
N THR A 175 -0.23 -14.08 10.39
CA THR A 175 -1.35 -13.19 10.69
C THR A 175 -2.27 -13.11 9.49
N VAL A 176 -3.54 -13.43 9.65
CA VAL A 176 -4.58 -13.29 8.63
C VAL A 176 -5.36 -12.00 8.88
N ILE A 177 -5.43 -11.14 7.88
CA ILE A 177 -6.11 -9.84 7.96
C ILE A 177 -7.33 -9.89 7.05
N VAL A 178 -8.50 -9.74 7.67
CA VAL A 178 -9.81 -9.74 7.02
C VAL A 178 -10.43 -8.34 7.09
N ARG A 179 -11.57 -8.10 6.44
CA ARG A 179 -12.29 -6.82 6.59
C ARG A 179 -12.75 -6.62 8.04
N GLY A 180 -12.61 -5.39 8.52
CA GLY A 180 -13.04 -5.00 9.87
C GLY A 180 -14.56 -4.91 10.01
N GLU A 181 -15.24 -4.53 8.92
CA GLU A 181 -16.68 -4.45 8.78
C GLU A 181 -17.13 -5.17 7.50
N PRO A 182 -18.40 -5.57 7.39
CA PRO A 182 -18.93 -6.21 6.18
C PRO A 182 -18.80 -5.31 4.95
N VAL A 183 -18.21 -5.86 3.89
CA VAL A 183 -18.09 -5.24 2.56
C VAL A 183 -18.43 -6.29 1.52
N ALA A 184 -19.58 -6.18 0.91
CA ALA A 184 -20.06 -7.16 -0.07
C ALA A 184 -19.77 -8.62 0.38
N ASN A 185 -19.10 -9.40 -0.48
CA ASN A 185 -18.70 -10.78 -0.20
C ASN A 185 -17.26 -10.91 0.35
N ASP A 186 -16.60 -9.82 0.70
CA ASP A 186 -15.26 -9.88 1.30
C ASP A 186 -15.28 -10.63 2.64
N ALA A 187 -14.20 -11.33 2.92
CA ALA A 187 -14.05 -12.12 4.14
C ALA A 187 -13.94 -11.24 5.39
N THR A 188 -14.69 -11.60 6.43
CA THR A 188 -14.68 -10.99 7.77
C THR A 188 -14.21 -11.99 8.83
N MET A 189 -14.15 -11.56 10.09
CA MET A 189 -13.76 -12.44 11.20
C MET A 189 -14.68 -13.66 11.35
N GLU A 190 -15.99 -13.51 11.06
CA GLU A 190 -16.95 -14.62 11.09
C GLU A 190 -16.57 -15.68 10.03
N ASP A 191 -16.19 -15.25 8.83
CA ASP A 191 -15.76 -16.14 7.75
C ASP A 191 -14.46 -16.85 8.11
N ALA A 192 -13.47 -16.12 8.64
CA ALA A 192 -12.19 -16.68 9.07
C ALA A 192 -12.37 -17.76 10.17
N GLN A 193 -13.30 -17.54 11.11
CA GLN A 193 -13.66 -18.49 12.14
C GLN A 193 -14.37 -19.72 11.54
N GLN A 194 -15.37 -19.50 10.65
CA GLN A 194 -16.13 -20.57 10.00
C GLN A 194 -15.21 -21.53 9.24
N VAL A 195 -14.25 -21.00 8.47
CA VAL A 195 -13.34 -21.83 7.68
C VAL A 195 -12.13 -22.36 8.46
N GLY A 196 -11.95 -21.97 9.72
CA GLY A 196 -10.86 -22.46 10.59
C GLY A 196 -9.50 -21.84 10.27
N LEU A 197 -9.44 -20.62 9.70
CA LEU A 197 -8.18 -19.88 9.52
C LEU A 197 -7.52 -19.52 10.86
N THR A 198 -8.31 -19.33 11.89
CA THR A 198 -7.86 -19.06 13.26
C THR A 198 -6.99 -20.18 13.88
N GLU A 199 -7.02 -21.38 13.30
CA GLU A 199 -6.18 -22.50 13.72
C GLU A 199 -4.76 -22.42 13.16
N LEU A 200 -4.55 -21.66 12.10
CA LEU A 200 -3.24 -21.51 11.44
C LEU A 200 -2.40 -20.35 11.98
N GLY A 201 -3.02 -19.37 12.62
CA GLY A 201 -2.34 -18.20 13.15
C GLY A 201 -3.30 -17.17 13.75
N CYS A 202 -2.78 -15.99 14.02
CA CYS A 202 -3.59 -14.87 14.47
C CYS A 202 -4.51 -14.40 13.34
N CYS A 203 -5.79 -14.12 13.65
CA CYS A 203 -6.71 -13.47 12.71
C CYS A 203 -7.19 -12.15 13.31
N MET A 204 -7.27 -11.11 12.47
CA MET A 204 -7.76 -9.80 12.89
C MET A 204 -8.50 -9.07 11.77
N GLY A 205 -9.46 -8.23 12.15
CA GLY A 205 -10.11 -7.29 11.23
C GLY A 205 -9.21 -6.08 10.96
N ASN A 206 -9.28 -5.55 9.75
CA ASN A 206 -8.49 -4.37 9.36
C ASN A 206 -9.06 -3.04 9.89
N GLY A 207 -10.23 -3.04 10.54
CA GLY A 207 -10.86 -1.89 11.16
C GLY A 207 -11.62 -0.97 10.17
N THR A 208 -11.83 -1.40 8.92
CA THR A 208 -12.51 -0.59 7.89
C THR A 208 -13.53 -1.40 7.10
N ALA A 209 -14.47 -0.66 6.45
CA ALA A 209 -15.43 -1.16 5.46
C ALA A 209 -15.01 -0.82 4.02
N THR A 210 -13.73 -0.58 3.76
CA THR A 210 -13.24 -0.20 2.43
C THR A 210 -12.86 -1.44 1.64
N ASP A 211 -13.28 -1.51 0.36
CA ASP A 211 -12.76 -2.48 -0.58
C ASP A 211 -11.23 -2.29 -0.71
N GLY A 212 -10.45 -3.37 -0.60
CA GLY A 212 -8.99 -3.28 -0.59
C GLY A 212 -8.42 -2.91 0.79
N THR A 213 -7.13 -2.55 0.83
CA THR A 213 -6.37 -2.30 2.05
C THR A 213 -5.62 -0.97 1.95
N VAL A 214 -6.23 0.07 2.49
CA VAL A 214 -5.68 1.44 2.50
C VAL A 214 -4.96 1.66 3.83
N LEU A 215 -3.64 1.52 3.85
CA LEU A 215 -2.84 1.47 5.09
C LEU A 215 -3.09 2.63 6.06
N ARG A 216 -3.33 3.87 5.56
CA ARG A 216 -3.51 5.05 6.41
C ARG A 216 -4.80 5.06 7.25
N ILE A 217 -5.84 4.31 6.82
CA ILE A 217 -7.14 4.24 7.51
C ILE A 217 -7.36 2.94 8.28
N LEU A 218 -6.41 2.00 8.24
CA LEU A 218 -6.50 0.76 9.01
C LEU A 218 -6.43 1.01 10.51
N SER A 219 -6.92 0.04 11.28
CA SER A 219 -6.58 -0.02 12.69
C SER A 219 -5.06 -0.06 12.88
N ARG A 220 -4.59 0.44 14.02
CA ARG A 220 -3.15 0.46 14.32
C ARG A 220 -2.57 -0.95 14.26
N GLU A 221 -3.24 -1.90 14.87
CA GLU A 221 -2.81 -3.29 14.97
C GLU A 221 -2.68 -3.95 13.59
N ALA A 222 -3.68 -3.77 12.71
CA ALA A 222 -3.64 -4.33 11.36
C ALA A 222 -2.54 -3.68 10.51
N ARG A 223 -2.36 -2.37 10.63
CA ARG A 223 -1.28 -1.65 9.93
C ARG A 223 0.10 -2.13 10.39
N GLU A 224 0.32 -2.24 11.71
CA GLU A 224 1.58 -2.75 12.27
C GLU A 224 1.85 -4.19 11.82
N ALA A 225 0.83 -5.04 11.78
CA ALA A 225 0.95 -6.41 11.31
C ALA A 225 1.37 -6.49 9.83
N ILE A 226 0.95 -5.53 8.99
CA ILE A 226 1.34 -5.48 7.57
C ILE A 226 2.76 -4.90 7.41
N VAL A 227 3.01 -3.75 8.02
CA VAL A 227 4.24 -2.97 7.80
C VAL A 227 5.47 -3.67 8.39
N ASN A 228 5.31 -4.38 9.50
CA ASN A 228 6.39 -5.06 10.20
C ASN A 228 6.54 -6.54 9.83
N ALA A 229 5.71 -7.06 8.91
CA ALA A 229 5.86 -8.44 8.44
C ALA A 229 7.09 -8.59 7.54
N ASP A 230 7.83 -9.69 7.66
CA ASP A 230 8.92 -10.05 6.75
C ASP A 230 8.43 -10.21 5.32
N MET A 231 7.18 -10.66 5.17
CA MET A 231 6.49 -10.74 3.90
C MET A 231 4.96 -10.61 4.05
N VAL A 232 4.32 -10.13 3.00
CA VAL A 232 2.87 -9.99 2.90
C VAL A 232 2.39 -10.73 1.66
N ILE A 233 1.29 -11.45 1.77
CA ILE A 233 0.53 -11.96 0.62
C ILE A 233 -0.79 -11.20 0.58
N ALA A 234 -1.08 -10.52 -0.51
CA ALA A 234 -2.32 -9.77 -0.71
C ALA A 234 -3.15 -10.40 -1.82
N LYS A 235 -4.40 -10.76 -1.49
CA LYS A 235 -5.36 -11.40 -2.39
C LYS A 235 -6.26 -10.36 -3.05
N GLY A 236 -6.57 -10.56 -4.33
CA GLY A 236 -7.52 -9.74 -5.06
C GLY A 236 -6.99 -8.42 -5.61
N GLN A 237 -7.70 -7.89 -6.62
CA GLN A 237 -7.31 -6.68 -7.34
C GLN A 237 -7.39 -5.41 -6.48
N ALA A 238 -8.41 -5.30 -5.63
CA ALA A 238 -8.60 -4.13 -4.79
C ALA A 238 -7.43 -3.95 -3.80
N ASN A 239 -6.91 -5.05 -3.24
CA ASN A 239 -5.71 -5.02 -2.40
C ASN A 239 -4.46 -4.61 -3.20
N TYR A 240 -4.33 -5.07 -4.46
CA TYR A 240 -3.25 -4.58 -5.32
C TYR A 240 -3.37 -3.06 -5.58
N GLU A 241 -4.57 -2.56 -5.91
CA GLU A 241 -4.79 -1.13 -6.19
C GLU A 241 -4.46 -0.24 -5.00
N THR A 242 -4.70 -0.72 -3.79
CA THR A 242 -4.55 0.07 -2.57
C THR A 242 -3.20 -0.07 -1.87
N LEU A 243 -2.46 -1.16 -2.11
CA LEU A 243 -1.18 -1.44 -1.48
C LEU A 243 0.02 -1.21 -2.39
N TYR A 244 -0.15 -1.31 -3.73
CA TYR A 244 1.00 -1.23 -4.63
C TYR A 244 1.77 0.09 -4.46
N GLY A 245 3.06 0.00 -4.18
CA GLY A 245 3.91 1.14 -3.86
C GLY A 245 3.97 1.45 -2.36
N CYS A 246 3.46 0.59 -1.48
CA CYS A 246 3.48 0.80 -0.04
C CYS A 246 4.86 0.60 0.61
N GLY A 247 5.84 0.10 -0.14
CA GLY A 247 7.19 -0.16 0.36
C GLY A 247 7.34 -1.41 1.23
N CYS A 248 6.29 -2.24 1.33
CA CYS A 248 6.36 -3.54 1.99
C CYS A 248 6.75 -4.65 1.00
N ASN A 249 7.22 -5.78 1.51
CA ASN A 249 7.52 -6.96 0.69
C ASN A 249 6.22 -7.73 0.39
N VAL A 250 5.45 -7.28 -0.61
CA VAL A 250 4.12 -7.81 -0.93
C VAL A 250 4.17 -8.72 -2.15
N PHE A 251 3.64 -9.93 -2.00
CA PHE A 251 3.26 -10.82 -3.09
C PHE A 251 1.77 -10.68 -3.35
N TYR A 252 1.39 -10.32 -4.56
CA TYR A 252 -0.01 -10.19 -4.96
C TYR A 252 -0.45 -11.43 -5.73
N ILE A 253 -1.61 -11.99 -5.33
CA ILE A 253 -2.20 -13.18 -5.96
C ILE A 253 -3.65 -12.86 -6.31
N PHE A 254 -3.96 -12.77 -7.60
CA PHE A 254 -5.33 -12.47 -8.07
C PHE A 254 -5.57 -12.90 -9.51
N MET A 255 -6.83 -12.85 -9.94
CA MET A 255 -7.22 -12.98 -11.34
C MET A 255 -7.42 -11.61 -11.98
N CYS A 256 -6.87 -11.40 -13.16
CA CYS A 256 -7.05 -10.18 -13.93
C CYS A 256 -8.47 -10.08 -14.48
N LYS A 257 -9.35 -9.29 -13.85
CA LYS A 257 -10.79 -9.23 -14.18
C LYS A 257 -11.18 -8.01 -15.02
N CYS A 258 -10.40 -6.92 -14.99
CA CYS A 258 -10.79 -5.66 -15.63
C CYS A 258 -9.76 -5.15 -16.64
N MET A 259 -10.24 -4.31 -17.58
CA MET A 259 -9.42 -3.73 -18.65
C MET A 259 -8.19 -2.98 -18.15
N LEU A 260 -8.29 -2.28 -17.01
CA LEU A 260 -7.17 -1.54 -16.43
C LEU A 260 -5.98 -2.47 -16.13
N PHE A 261 -6.27 -3.63 -15.54
CA PHE A 261 -5.25 -4.62 -15.20
C PHE A 261 -4.76 -5.39 -16.43
N MET A 262 -5.66 -5.70 -17.38
CA MET A 262 -5.27 -6.28 -18.67
C MET A 262 -4.25 -5.39 -19.37
N ASP A 263 -4.49 -4.08 -19.39
CA ASP A 263 -3.56 -3.12 -20.00
C ASP A 263 -2.28 -2.95 -19.19
N ARG A 264 -2.36 -2.93 -17.86
CA ARG A 264 -1.21 -2.80 -16.96
C ARG A 264 -0.25 -3.98 -17.05
N PHE A 265 -0.78 -5.21 -17.03
CA PHE A 265 0.02 -6.43 -17.07
C PHE A 265 0.23 -6.97 -18.50
N LYS A 266 -0.41 -6.37 -19.50
CA LYS A 266 -0.37 -6.81 -20.91
C LYS A 266 -0.80 -8.28 -21.07
N VAL A 267 -1.85 -8.66 -20.37
CA VAL A 267 -2.39 -10.03 -20.35
C VAL A 267 -3.89 -10.04 -20.73
N PRO A 268 -4.40 -11.15 -21.23
CA PRO A 268 -5.84 -11.35 -21.43
C PRO A 268 -6.63 -11.28 -20.12
N GLN A 269 -7.94 -11.03 -20.24
CA GLN A 269 -8.86 -11.17 -19.12
C GLN A 269 -8.82 -12.60 -18.56
N PHE A 270 -8.99 -12.73 -17.26
CA PHE A 270 -8.94 -14.01 -16.53
C PHE A 270 -7.59 -14.72 -16.55
N THR A 271 -6.51 -13.99 -16.74
CA THR A 271 -5.15 -14.48 -16.47
C THR A 271 -4.87 -14.42 -14.98
N GLY A 272 -4.29 -15.48 -14.42
CA GLY A 272 -3.78 -15.50 -13.05
C GLY A 272 -2.53 -14.64 -12.92
N ILE A 273 -2.48 -13.82 -11.89
CA ILE A 273 -1.35 -12.94 -11.60
C ILE A 273 -0.73 -13.35 -10.27
N LEU A 274 0.54 -13.72 -10.34
CA LEU A 274 1.46 -13.75 -9.21
C LEU A 274 2.54 -12.71 -9.51
N THR A 275 2.58 -11.65 -8.72
CA THR A 275 3.59 -10.60 -8.88
C THR A 275 4.08 -10.14 -7.52
N ARG A 276 5.31 -9.68 -7.46
CA ARG A 276 5.92 -9.18 -6.23
C ARG A 276 6.25 -7.71 -6.38
N GLU A 277 5.97 -6.96 -5.35
CA GLU A 277 6.47 -5.60 -5.22
C GLU A 277 7.92 -5.60 -4.77
N ASP A 278 8.78 -4.84 -5.45
CA ASP A 278 10.09 -4.52 -4.92
C ASP A 278 9.92 -3.47 -3.80
N PRO A 279 10.20 -3.81 -2.53
CA PRO A 279 10.03 -2.86 -1.42
C PRO A 279 10.92 -1.63 -1.54
N GLN A 280 11.91 -1.64 -2.43
CA GLN A 280 12.73 -0.47 -2.72
C GLN A 280 12.07 0.51 -3.70
N ILE A 281 11.03 0.07 -4.45
CA ILE A 281 10.29 0.94 -5.38
C ILE A 281 9.04 1.45 -4.66
N LEU A 282 9.10 2.68 -4.19
CA LEU A 282 7.96 3.34 -3.54
C LEU A 282 7.06 3.97 -4.61
N PHE A 283 5.72 3.84 -4.42
CA PHE A 283 4.70 4.68 -5.07
C PHE A 283 4.43 4.49 -6.56
N GLY A 284 4.43 3.26 -7.06
CA GLY A 284 4.03 2.98 -8.45
C GLY A 284 2.59 3.40 -8.83
N VAL A 285 1.71 3.64 -7.85
CA VAL A 285 0.29 4.02 -8.07
C VAL A 285 0.02 5.47 -7.69
N TYR A 286 0.74 6.01 -6.71
CA TYR A 286 0.46 7.32 -6.12
C TYR A 286 1.24 8.47 -6.74
N GLY A 287 2.24 8.19 -7.59
CA GLY A 287 3.08 9.20 -8.21
C GLY A 287 2.40 9.95 -9.35
N ASP A 288 2.87 11.15 -9.66
CA ASP A 288 2.51 11.84 -10.88
C ASP A 288 2.90 11.00 -12.10
N GLU A 289 1.95 10.70 -13.00
CA GLU A 289 2.15 9.78 -14.12
C GLU A 289 3.30 10.21 -15.05
N ALA A 290 3.46 11.51 -15.27
CA ALA A 290 4.52 12.03 -16.13
C ALA A 290 5.89 11.88 -15.46
N LEU A 291 5.97 12.13 -14.16
CA LEU A 291 7.20 11.94 -13.38
C LEU A 291 7.54 10.45 -13.22
N LEU A 292 6.56 9.57 -12.99
CA LEU A 292 6.78 8.12 -12.90
C LEU A 292 7.28 7.49 -14.21
N LYS A 293 6.92 8.06 -15.36
CA LYS A 293 7.49 7.64 -16.65
C LYS A 293 8.98 7.94 -16.77
N ARG A 294 9.44 8.99 -16.12
CA ARG A 294 10.83 9.46 -16.20
C ARG A 294 11.67 9.01 -15.02
N TYR A 295 11.11 8.95 -13.83
CA TYR A 295 11.83 8.67 -12.59
C TYR A 295 11.32 7.39 -11.92
N VAL A 296 12.24 6.76 -11.18
CA VAL A 296 11.92 5.77 -10.14
C VAL A 296 12.10 6.44 -8.80
N PHE A 297 11.08 6.42 -7.96
CA PHE A 297 11.17 6.86 -6.57
C PHE A 297 11.38 5.62 -5.69
N ARG A 298 12.43 5.63 -4.88
CA ARG A 298 12.79 4.48 -4.03
C ARG A 298 13.60 4.93 -2.83
N GLN A 299 13.79 4.04 -1.89
CA GLN A 299 14.74 4.25 -0.81
C GLN A 299 16.19 4.26 -1.34
N ALA A 300 17.08 4.92 -0.59
CA ALA A 300 18.52 4.86 -0.86
C ALA A 300 19.02 3.41 -0.71
N ARG A 301 20.03 3.05 -1.49
CA ARG A 301 20.69 1.76 -1.40
C ARG A 301 21.99 1.85 -0.62
N PRO A 302 22.40 0.78 0.05
CA PRO A 302 23.77 0.71 0.57
C PRO A 302 24.79 1.05 -0.52
N GLY A 303 25.76 1.91 -0.23
CA GLY A 303 26.76 2.37 -1.18
C GLY A 303 26.37 3.57 -2.05
N GLU A 304 25.19 4.17 -1.85
CA GLU A 304 24.81 5.42 -2.54
C GLU A 304 25.10 6.69 -1.74
N ALA A 305 25.59 6.58 -0.51
CA ALA A 305 25.87 7.72 0.36
C ALA A 305 26.78 8.76 -0.30
N ASP A 306 27.82 8.34 -1.01
CA ASP A 306 28.75 9.26 -1.70
C ASP A 306 28.04 10.06 -2.80
N LYS A 307 27.11 9.42 -3.54
CA LYS A 307 26.32 10.08 -4.59
C LYS A 307 25.35 11.08 -3.99
N ILE A 308 24.70 10.71 -2.89
CA ILE A 308 23.74 11.55 -2.16
C ILE A 308 24.48 12.77 -1.60
N ASN A 309 25.62 12.57 -0.93
CA ASN A 309 26.45 13.65 -0.42
C ASN A 309 26.97 14.59 -1.53
N ALA A 310 27.33 14.04 -2.70
CA ALA A 310 27.73 14.87 -3.84
C ALA A 310 26.59 15.77 -4.34
N ILE A 311 25.35 15.31 -4.32
CA ILE A 311 24.17 16.09 -4.68
C ILE A 311 23.96 17.21 -3.66
N GLU A 312 24.02 16.91 -2.37
CA GLU A 312 23.85 17.89 -1.30
C GLU A 312 24.88 19.02 -1.40
N ARG A 313 26.14 18.69 -1.63
CA ARG A 313 27.21 19.70 -1.85
C ARG A 313 26.99 20.60 -3.08
N ILE A 314 26.18 20.15 -4.06
CA ILE A 314 25.79 20.98 -5.20
C ILE A 314 24.60 21.87 -4.84
N CYS A 315 23.72 21.40 -3.98
CA CYS A 315 22.43 22.03 -3.67
C CYS A 315 22.54 23.03 -2.49
N PHE A 316 23.37 22.75 -1.52
CA PHE A 316 23.58 23.56 -0.31
C PHE A 316 24.97 24.21 -0.26
N PRO A 317 25.09 25.39 0.37
CA PRO A 317 26.39 25.99 0.64
C PRO A 317 27.17 25.15 1.68
N PRO A 318 28.51 25.26 1.71
CA PRO A 318 29.37 24.40 2.57
C PRO A 318 29.10 24.47 4.07
N ASN A 319 28.50 25.55 4.57
CA ASN A 319 28.17 25.73 5.99
C ASN A 319 26.82 25.10 6.38
N GLU A 320 26.00 24.72 5.39
CA GLU A 320 24.71 24.09 5.59
C GLU A 320 24.71 22.61 5.19
N ALA A 321 25.54 22.23 4.20
CA ALA A 321 25.59 20.85 3.68
C ALA A 321 26.02 19.84 4.77
N CYS A 322 25.40 18.70 4.80
CA CYS A 322 25.74 17.60 5.70
C CYS A 322 27.20 17.14 5.50
N PRO A 323 27.97 16.96 6.57
CA PRO A 323 29.30 16.37 6.48
C PRO A 323 29.26 14.95 5.89
N GLU A 324 30.28 14.62 5.09
CA GLU A 324 30.33 13.31 4.38
C GLU A 324 30.24 12.12 5.32
N GLU A 325 30.96 12.14 6.44
CA GLU A 325 30.93 11.06 7.44
C GLU A 325 29.52 10.87 8.05
N GLU A 326 28.82 11.99 8.24
CA GLU A 326 27.46 11.96 8.78
C GLU A 326 26.46 11.46 7.74
N MET A 327 26.58 11.88 6.48
CA MET A 327 25.76 11.36 5.39
C MET A 327 25.93 9.84 5.22
N GLN A 328 27.18 9.36 5.27
CA GLN A 328 27.47 7.93 5.22
C GLN A 328 26.83 7.18 6.40
N ARG A 329 26.90 7.74 7.60
CA ARG A 329 26.30 7.16 8.81
C ARG A 329 24.77 7.10 8.69
N ARG A 330 24.13 8.18 8.25
CA ARG A 330 22.68 8.30 8.09
C ARG A 330 22.16 7.30 7.05
N VAL A 331 22.77 7.25 5.86
CA VAL A 331 22.38 6.28 4.82
C VAL A 331 22.60 4.83 5.25
N ALA A 332 23.62 4.55 6.07
CA ALA A 332 23.89 3.20 6.54
C ALA A 332 22.93 2.74 7.66
N GLN A 333 22.53 3.65 8.56
CA GLN A 333 21.75 3.31 9.75
C GLN A 333 20.24 3.47 9.55
N MET A 334 19.81 4.40 8.67
CA MET A 334 18.39 4.65 8.40
C MET A 334 18.13 4.91 6.90
N PRO A 335 18.47 3.95 6.02
CA PRO A 335 18.29 4.11 4.57
C PRO A 335 16.82 4.32 4.19
N GLU A 336 15.88 3.83 5.01
CA GLU A 336 14.44 4.02 4.85
C GLU A 336 13.99 5.46 5.05
N GLN A 337 14.82 6.32 5.59
CA GLN A 337 14.57 7.76 5.75
C GLN A 337 15.03 8.58 4.53
N PHE A 338 15.56 7.93 3.50
CA PHE A 338 15.99 8.57 2.26
C PHE A 338 15.10 8.16 1.09
N LEU A 339 14.32 9.08 0.55
CA LEU A 339 13.60 8.92 -0.70
C LEU A 339 14.42 9.54 -1.84
N VAL A 340 14.89 8.71 -2.76
CA VAL A 340 15.65 9.17 -3.94
C VAL A 340 14.80 9.10 -5.20
N ALA A 341 14.95 10.09 -6.08
CA ALA A 341 14.41 10.10 -7.43
C ALA A 341 15.51 9.73 -8.42
N VAL A 342 15.38 8.58 -9.09
CA VAL A 342 16.38 8.08 -10.05
C VAL A 342 15.82 8.21 -11.46
N GLU A 343 16.53 8.91 -12.34
CA GLU A 343 16.15 9.00 -13.76
C GLU A 343 16.30 7.63 -14.44
N ARG A 344 15.23 7.15 -15.09
CA ARG A 344 15.17 5.80 -15.66
C ARG A 344 16.18 5.57 -16.80
N GLU A 345 16.41 6.61 -17.60
CA GLU A 345 17.27 6.51 -18.79
C GLU A 345 18.76 6.42 -18.41
N THR A 346 19.19 7.21 -17.45
CA THR A 346 20.61 7.34 -17.08
C THR A 346 20.99 6.55 -15.83
N GLY A 347 20.04 6.22 -14.97
CA GLY A 347 20.29 5.65 -13.64
C GLY A 347 20.87 6.66 -12.65
N GLU A 348 20.88 7.95 -12.99
CA GLU A 348 21.38 9.01 -12.12
C GLU A 348 20.35 9.37 -11.04
N ILE A 349 20.80 9.63 -9.82
CA ILE A 349 19.96 10.21 -8.77
C ILE A 349 19.76 11.69 -9.11
N ALA A 350 18.53 12.06 -9.49
CA ALA A 350 18.15 13.42 -9.88
C ALA A 350 17.94 14.35 -8.68
N GLY A 351 17.61 13.77 -7.53
CA GLY A 351 17.38 14.45 -6.27
C GLY A 351 16.96 13.47 -5.19
N PHE A 352 16.89 13.96 -3.96
CA PHE A 352 16.44 13.17 -2.81
C PHE A 352 15.75 14.06 -1.78
N LEU A 353 15.04 13.42 -0.87
CA LEU A 353 14.53 13.98 0.36
C LEU A 353 14.89 13.03 1.49
N ASP A 354 15.39 13.56 2.57
CA ASP A 354 15.65 12.78 3.76
C ASP A 354 15.12 13.44 5.03
N GLY A 355 14.97 12.65 6.07
CA GLY A 355 14.42 13.09 7.34
C GLY A 355 14.84 12.21 8.50
N LEU A 356 14.25 12.50 9.65
CA LEU A 356 14.41 11.78 10.90
C LEU A 356 13.09 11.80 11.64
N ALA A 357 12.63 10.66 12.14
CA ALA A 357 11.42 10.59 12.96
C ALA A 357 11.76 10.79 14.43
N SER A 358 11.01 11.65 15.13
CA SER A 358 11.15 11.92 16.56
C SER A 358 9.84 12.46 17.14
N ASP A 359 9.59 12.23 18.43
CA ASP A 359 8.43 12.82 19.13
C ASP A 359 8.74 14.22 19.72
N GLU A 360 9.84 14.82 19.32
CA GLU A 360 10.14 16.20 19.65
C GLU A 360 9.08 17.16 19.10
N VAL A 361 8.87 18.27 19.79
CA VAL A 361 7.84 19.24 19.43
C VAL A 361 8.32 20.16 18.32
N ARG A 362 9.61 20.52 18.34
CA ARG A 362 10.24 21.48 17.45
C ARG A 362 11.47 20.90 16.77
N PHE A 363 11.86 21.52 15.65
CA PHE A 363 13.10 21.19 14.97
C PHE A 363 14.32 21.50 15.85
N LYS A 364 15.33 20.65 15.81
CA LYS A 364 16.58 20.78 16.56
C LYS A 364 17.77 20.58 15.63
N ASP A 365 18.82 21.38 15.81
CA ASP A 365 20.04 21.26 15.02
C ASP A 365 20.77 19.93 15.23
N GLU A 366 20.59 19.28 16.40
CA GLU A 366 21.14 17.96 16.70
C GLU A 366 20.64 16.87 15.75
N PHE A 367 19.49 17.06 15.10
CA PHE A 367 18.97 16.11 14.09
C PHE A 367 19.93 15.96 12.90
N PHE A 368 20.70 17.00 12.58
CA PHE A 368 21.70 16.94 11.51
C PHE A 368 22.93 16.11 11.87
N THR A 369 23.22 15.90 13.15
CA THR A 369 24.51 15.36 13.64
C THR A 369 24.37 14.11 14.53
N ASP A 370 23.16 13.76 14.97
CA ASP A 370 22.92 12.63 15.88
C ASP A 370 21.79 11.72 15.39
N VAL A 371 22.16 10.68 14.67
CA VAL A 371 21.22 9.67 14.13
C VAL A 371 20.52 8.87 15.25
N THR A 372 21.03 8.89 16.50
CA THR A 372 20.42 8.15 17.61
C THR A 372 19.11 8.79 18.09
N LEU A 373 18.82 10.00 17.65
CA LEU A 373 17.55 10.70 17.89
C LEU A 373 16.42 10.18 17.01
N HIS A 374 16.72 9.31 16.04
CA HIS A 374 15.70 8.66 15.22
C HIS A 374 14.93 7.60 16.01
N ASP A 375 13.63 7.80 16.13
CA ASP A 375 12.70 6.81 16.67
C ASP A 375 11.72 6.35 15.59
N PRO A 376 11.84 5.12 15.08
CA PRO A 376 10.92 4.59 14.08
C PRO A 376 9.44 4.58 14.49
N ALA A 377 9.12 4.64 15.78
CA ALA A 377 7.76 4.66 16.31
C ALA A 377 7.18 6.06 16.50
N ALA A 378 7.98 7.11 16.39
CA ALA A 378 7.57 8.50 16.59
C ALA A 378 6.51 8.94 15.58
N GLN A 379 5.75 9.99 15.94
CA GLN A 379 4.63 10.48 15.12
C GLN A 379 4.98 11.72 14.27
N THR A 380 6.15 12.29 14.44
CA THR A 380 6.63 13.45 13.69
C THR A 380 7.81 13.05 12.81
N GLU A 381 7.78 13.50 11.57
CA GLU A 381 8.90 13.41 10.63
C GLU A 381 9.54 14.76 10.46
N PHE A 382 10.82 14.90 10.78
CA PHE A 382 11.61 16.12 10.60
C PHE A 382 12.40 15.99 9.31
N LEU A 383 12.09 16.83 8.31
CA LEU A 383 12.76 16.84 7.02
C LEU A 383 14.07 17.63 7.13
N MET A 384 15.17 17.02 6.74
CA MET A 384 16.50 17.58 6.89
C MET A 384 17.09 18.11 5.58
N GLY A 385 16.96 17.37 4.48
CA GLY A 385 17.44 17.76 3.17
C GLY A 385 16.38 17.53 2.09
N LEU A 386 16.18 18.53 1.21
CA LEU A 386 15.42 18.41 -0.03
C LEU A 386 16.25 18.92 -1.18
N ASP A 387 16.83 18.01 -1.91
CA ASP A 387 17.82 18.24 -2.93
C ASP A 387 17.35 17.86 -4.32
N VAL A 388 17.46 18.77 -5.26
CA VAL A 388 17.24 18.50 -6.68
C VAL A 388 18.37 19.12 -7.48
N LEU A 389 19.11 18.29 -8.21
CA LEU A 389 20.19 18.75 -9.07
C LEU A 389 19.70 19.84 -10.03
N PRO A 390 20.49 20.89 -10.29
CA PRO A 390 20.08 22.05 -11.08
C PRO A 390 19.41 21.72 -12.43
N LYS A 391 19.93 20.71 -13.14
CA LYS A 391 19.39 20.25 -14.43
C LYS A 391 18.01 19.60 -14.38
N TYR A 392 17.56 19.20 -13.18
CA TYR A 392 16.24 18.57 -12.96
C TYR A 392 15.25 19.50 -12.25
N ARG A 393 15.65 20.74 -11.93
CA ARG A 393 14.78 21.73 -11.29
C ARG A 393 13.69 22.23 -12.27
N GLY A 394 12.63 22.81 -11.70
CA GLY A 394 11.51 23.38 -12.50
C GLY A 394 10.56 22.36 -13.10
N GLN A 395 10.73 21.06 -12.83
CA GLN A 395 9.93 19.96 -13.38
C GLN A 395 8.93 19.36 -12.36
N GLY A 396 8.77 19.97 -11.19
CA GLY A 396 7.88 19.47 -10.14
C GLY A 396 8.49 18.41 -9.21
N LEU A 397 9.76 18.01 -9.43
CA LEU A 397 10.39 16.89 -8.72
C LEU A 397 10.45 17.10 -7.20
N ALA A 398 10.78 18.31 -6.72
CA ALA A 398 10.81 18.63 -5.29
C ALA A 398 9.42 18.47 -4.64
N LYS A 399 8.37 18.97 -5.32
CA LYS A 399 6.98 18.83 -4.86
C LYS A 399 6.58 17.36 -4.77
N GLU A 400 6.98 16.58 -5.77
CA GLU A 400 6.65 15.15 -5.81
C GLU A 400 7.40 14.37 -4.70
N LEU A 401 8.66 14.65 -4.47
CA LEU A 401 9.44 14.07 -3.36
C LEU A 401 8.75 14.32 -2.01
N ILE A 402 8.37 15.57 -1.71
CA ILE A 402 7.64 15.91 -0.48
C ILE A 402 6.31 15.15 -0.40
N ARG A 403 5.54 15.13 -1.48
CA ARG A 403 4.23 14.48 -1.51
C ARG A 403 4.34 12.98 -1.25
N LEU A 404 5.27 12.31 -1.92
CA LEU A 404 5.51 10.87 -1.76
C LEU A 404 6.07 10.54 -0.37
N TYR A 405 6.94 11.40 0.15
CA TYR A 405 7.49 11.25 1.50
C TYR A 405 6.40 11.41 2.58
N GLY A 406 5.46 12.34 2.35
CA GLY A 406 4.28 12.49 3.21
C GLY A 406 3.38 11.25 3.21
N ILE A 407 3.11 10.66 2.04
CA ILE A 407 2.37 9.38 1.95
C ILE A 407 3.13 8.27 2.69
N TRP A 408 4.43 8.18 2.51
CA TRP A 408 5.29 7.25 3.23
C TRP A 408 5.21 7.46 4.74
N GLY A 409 5.26 8.71 5.19
CA GLY A 409 5.07 9.08 6.59
C GLY A 409 3.71 8.60 7.12
N GLN A 410 2.60 8.81 6.39
CA GLN A 410 1.28 8.30 6.76
C GLN A 410 1.26 6.78 6.91
N VAL A 411 1.88 6.05 5.99
CA VAL A 411 2.04 4.59 6.05
C VAL A 411 2.79 4.17 7.32
N LYS A 412 3.82 4.92 7.71
CA LYS A 412 4.58 4.71 8.96
C LYS A 412 3.87 5.21 10.22
N GLY A 413 2.66 5.77 10.10
CA GLY A 413 1.88 6.29 11.23
C GLY A 413 2.27 7.68 11.69
N ARG A 414 3.01 8.42 10.87
CA ARG A 414 3.32 9.84 11.12
C ARG A 414 2.06 10.68 11.01
N ARG A 415 1.95 11.71 11.82
CA ARG A 415 0.83 12.65 11.83
C ARG A 415 1.19 14.02 11.29
N ARG A 416 2.49 14.32 11.25
CA ARG A 416 2.98 15.61 10.72
C ARG A 416 4.39 15.48 10.17
N MET A 417 4.73 16.39 9.26
CA MET A 417 6.09 16.68 8.82
C MET A 417 6.47 18.09 9.26
N VAL A 418 7.71 18.28 9.70
CA VAL A 418 8.28 19.56 10.11
C VAL A 418 9.59 19.77 9.38
N LEU A 419 9.83 20.99 8.91
CA LEU A 419 11.10 21.39 8.30
C LEU A 419 11.49 22.78 8.73
N THR A 420 12.76 23.14 8.47
CA THR A 420 13.23 24.53 8.52
C THR A 420 13.51 25.04 7.12
N ALA A 421 13.22 26.31 6.85
CA ALA A 421 13.40 26.94 5.55
C ALA A 421 13.89 28.38 5.68
N HIS A 422 14.72 28.84 4.74
CA HIS A 422 15.03 30.26 4.60
C HIS A 422 13.78 31.05 4.17
N ASP A 423 13.69 32.29 4.58
CA ASP A 423 12.58 33.22 4.29
C ASP A 423 12.14 33.20 2.82
N GLU A 424 13.10 33.19 1.90
CA GLU A 424 12.85 33.13 0.44
C GLU A 424 12.21 31.83 -0.05
N LYS A 425 12.23 30.76 0.74
CA LYS A 425 11.64 29.44 0.42
C LYS A 425 10.28 29.22 1.08
N VAL A 426 9.91 30.02 2.07
CA VAL A 426 8.61 29.88 2.80
C VAL A 426 7.44 29.77 1.82
N GLY A 427 7.31 30.73 0.89
CA GLY A 427 6.21 30.70 -0.10
C GLY A 427 6.24 29.51 -1.07
N MET A 428 7.38 28.83 -1.25
CA MET A 428 7.45 27.58 -2.00
C MET A 428 6.86 26.44 -1.20
N TYR A 429 7.21 26.31 0.07
CA TYR A 429 6.71 25.25 0.94
C TYR A 429 5.22 25.43 1.29
N GLU A 430 4.73 26.68 1.43
CA GLU A 430 3.31 26.95 1.57
C GLU A 430 2.49 26.39 0.39
N LYS A 431 2.98 26.58 -0.85
CA LYS A 431 2.33 25.99 -2.04
C LYS A 431 2.37 24.46 -2.08
N MET A 432 3.22 23.84 -1.27
CA MET A 432 3.31 22.40 -1.12
C MET A 432 2.45 21.88 0.07
N GLY A 433 1.79 22.79 0.82
CA GLY A 433 0.88 22.45 1.91
C GLY A 433 1.43 22.65 3.31
N PHE A 434 2.65 23.20 3.44
CA PHE A 434 3.20 23.56 4.75
C PHE A 434 2.62 24.89 5.26
N LYS A 435 2.49 24.99 6.57
CA LYS A 435 2.15 26.21 7.28
C LYS A 435 3.38 26.77 7.96
N ASP A 436 3.68 28.05 7.78
CA ASP A 436 4.73 28.75 8.51
C ASP A 436 4.33 28.93 9.98
N LEU A 437 5.20 28.49 10.89
CA LEU A 437 5.06 28.63 12.34
C LEU A 437 5.87 29.82 12.88
N GLY A 438 6.60 30.54 12.01
CA GLY A 438 7.48 31.64 12.36
C GLY A 438 8.94 31.20 12.52
N ILE A 439 9.73 32.07 13.14
CA ILE A 439 11.19 31.85 13.30
C ILE A 439 11.45 30.62 14.15
N SER A 440 12.31 29.73 13.64
CA SER A 440 12.79 28.53 14.32
C SER A 440 13.87 28.86 15.35
N ASP A 441 14.04 27.95 16.31
CA ASP A 441 15.18 27.97 17.22
C ASP A 441 16.49 27.47 16.55
N SER A 442 16.39 26.87 15.34
CA SER A 442 17.54 26.44 14.55
C SER A 442 18.40 27.61 14.11
N VAL A 443 19.71 27.44 14.26
CA VAL A 443 20.76 28.38 13.80
C VAL A 443 21.76 27.67 12.88
N TRP A 444 21.33 26.56 12.26
CA TRP A 444 22.17 25.78 11.37
C TRP A 444 22.76 26.62 10.24
N GLY A 445 24.05 26.45 9.97
CA GLY A 445 24.74 27.26 8.98
C GLY A 445 25.01 28.71 9.41
N GLY A 446 24.45 29.17 10.54
CA GLY A 446 24.60 30.54 11.05
C GLY A 446 23.52 31.53 10.57
N ASP A 447 22.51 31.05 9.87
CA ASP A 447 21.41 31.84 9.32
C ASP A 447 20.09 31.62 10.11
N PRO A 448 19.16 32.60 10.09
CA PRO A 448 17.84 32.41 10.65
C PRO A 448 16.95 31.54 9.73
N TRP A 449 16.14 30.66 10.34
CA TRP A 449 15.23 29.75 9.66
C TRP A 449 13.79 29.98 10.11
N HIS A 450 12.83 29.73 9.24
CA HIS A 450 11.43 29.55 9.57
C HIS A 450 11.15 28.07 9.84
N GLU A 451 10.40 27.77 10.91
CA GLU A 451 9.88 26.42 11.13
C GLU A 451 8.54 26.29 10.42
N MET A 452 8.39 25.21 9.66
CA MET A 452 7.18 24.97 8.89
C MET A 452 6.62 23.58 9.17
N GLU A 453 5.30 23.44 9.23
CA GLU A 453 4.60 22.19 9.53
C GLU A 453 3.59 21.83 8.44
N MET A 454 3.53 20.54 8.08
CA MET A 454 2.44 19.95 7.29
C MET A 454 1.78 18.84 8.12
N ARG A 455 0.47 18.90 8.26
CA ARG A 455 -0.33 17.84 8.90
C ARG A 455 -0.54 16.70 7.89
N LEU A 456 -0.42 15.45 8.38
CA LEU A 456 -0.61 14.24 7.60
C LEU A 456 -1.90 13.48 7.97
N ASP A 457 -2.55 13.89 9.06
CA ASP A 457 -3.76 13.29 9.63
C ASP A 457 -5.04 14.06 9.26
N GLY A 458 -5.00 14.79 8.14
CA GLY A 458 -6.11 15.59 7.61
C GLY A 458 -7.02 14.84 6.66
#